data_e9e288dc836f6713d77d34d633520f2e
#
_entry.id   e9e288dc836f6713d77d34d633520f2e
#
_cell.length_a   1.000
_cell.length_b   1.000
_cell.length_c   1.000
_cell.angle_alpha   90.00
_cell.angle_beta   90.00
_cell.angle_gamma   90.00
#
_symmetry.space_group_name_H-M   'P 1'
#
loop_
_entity.id
_entity.type
_entity.pdbx_description
1 polymer ?
#
loop_
_entity_poly.entity_id
_entity_poly.type
_entity_poly.pdbx_seq_one_letter_code
_entity_poly.pdbx_strand_id
1 'polypeptide(L)'
;VLTVVVPALTASMYNTATGTQTGDSFYALVLGFSSLFVAVVSPVLGAIADRIEIKKKILWAYTIVGVIFTAMMGLAPFLGEGTDYMFLAVCLVIGNIGFAGGNVIYYAFMPYVTSKEDADHVSSWGYAYGFMGGSTILIVHLGLGLTFGFTPNILAFIFVTSALWWLGWGYQLFLKTPEPKLPDSKEYDSAFAAIKDGMSEVIHSFREIKKYKSLSVFLVSYLLFFDGVNTIGGVASAYGESVLRLSQTMNFVLLLMVNIVAIPMTILGGRAARRFGTKPVLTTALGVYCVVAILAVGFAPLELEDDHGRYDFQYDWSESNEAYMLSTLYDLSLIHI
;
A
#
# COMPACT_ATOMS: atom_id res chain seq x y z
N VAL A 1 -8.00 5.13 -0.86
CA VAL A 1 -8.16 6.58 -0.60
C VAL A 1 -6.83 7.21 -0.25
N LEU A 2 -6.12 6.71 0.77
CA LEU A 2 -4.83 7.29 1.18
C LEU A 2 -3.76 7.23 0.08
N THR A 3 -3.72 6.17 -0.71
CA THR A 3 -2.78 6.01 -1.84
C THR A 3 -3.10 6.87 -3.05
N VAL A 4 -4.23 7.54 -3.08
CA VAL A 4 -4.70 8.34 -4.21
C VAL A 4 -4.82 9.81 -3.83
N VAL A 5 -5.52 10.11 -2.74
CA VAL A 5 -5.79 11.49 -2.31
C VAL A 5 -4.56 12.12 -1.65
N VAL A 6 -3.85 11.37 -0.79
CA VAL A 6 -2.72 11.93 -0.02
C VAL A 6 -1.54 12.35 -0.89
N PRO A 7 -1.09 11.56 -1.90
CA PRO A 7 0.00 12.01 -2.77
C PRO A 7 -0.31 13.33 -3.46
N ALA A 8 -1.45 13.40 -4.16
CA ALA A 8 -1.88 14.59 -4.89
C ALA A 8 -2.06 15.81 -3.98
N LEU A 9 -2.70 15.62 -2.81
CA LEU A 9 -2.90 16.69 -1.85
C LEU A 9 -1.57 17.21 -1.27
N THR A 10 -0.67 16.30 -0.89
CA THR A 10 0.66 16.67 -0.35
C THR A 10 1.48 17.42 -1.39
N ALA A 11 1.51 16.93 -2.64
CA ALA A 11 2.22 17.56 -3.73
C ALA A 11 1.66 18.95 -4.04
N SER A 12 0.33 19.09 -4.12
CA SER A 12 -0.33 20.36 -4.38
C SER A 12 -0.05 21.40 -3.29
N MET A 13 -0.22 21.05 -2.02
CA MET A 13 0.04 21.95 -0.89
C MET A 13 1.50 22.38 -0.82
N TYR A 14 2.43 21.42 -1.02
CA TYR A 14 3.87 21.71 -1.03
C TYR A 14 4.24 22.66 -2.19
N ASN A 15 3.77 22.37 -3.41
CA ASN A 15 4.04 23.18 -4.59
C ASN A 15 3.50 24.61 -4.43
N THR A 16 2.29 24.75 -3.86
CA THR A 16 1.69 26.05 -3.59
C THR A 16 2.53 26.84 -2.58
N ALA A 17 2.91 26.21 -1.47
CA ALA A 17 3.64 26.89 -0.40
C ALA A 17 5.09 27.24 -0.77
N THR A 18 5.73 26.46 -1.63
CA THR A 18 7.16 26.65 -1.98
C THR A 18 7.38 27.32 -3.33
N GLY A 19 6.36 27.41 -4.17
CA GLY A 19 6.47 27.90 -5.55
C GLY A 19 7.24 26.95 -6.47
N THR A 20 7.41 25.68 -6.08
CA THR A 20 8.15 24.66 -6.84
C THR A 20 7.19 23.63 -7.43
N GLN A 21 7.71 22.71 -8.29
CA GLN A 21 6.97 21.56 -8.83
C GLN A 21 7.57 20.23 -8.32
N THR A 22 8.11 20.23 -7.09
CA THR A 22 8.80 19.06 -6.49
C THR A 22 7.98 18.36 -5.39
N GLY A 23 6.69 18.63 -5.33
CA GLY A 23 5.78 18.07 -4.30
C GLY A 23 5.70 16.55 -4.29
N ASP A 24 5.77 15.90 -5.46
CA ASP A 24 5.81 14.44 -5.55
C ASP A 24 7.09 13.86 -4.92
N SER A 25 8.23 14.52 -5.16
CA SER A 25 9.50 14.13 -4.52
C SER A 25 9.44 14.33 -3.01
N PHE A 26 8.81 15.40 -2.54
CA PHE A 26 8.59 15.63 -1.11
C PHE A 26 7.72 14.53 -0.50
N TYR A 27 6.59 14.18 -1.13
CA TYR A 27 5.74 13.07 -0.69
C TYR A 27 6.52 11.75 -0.62
N ALA A 28 7.31 11.44 -1.66
CA ALA A 28 8.12 10.24 -1.72
C ALA A 28 9.15 10.18 -0.59
N LEU A 29 9.80 11.30 -0.26
CA LEU A 29 10.73 11.41 0.86
C LEU A 29 10.03 11.18 2.21
N VAL A 30 8.87 11.78 2.42
CA VAL A 30 8.08 11.62 3.66
C VAL A 30 7.64 10.17 3.84
N LEU A 31 7.15 9.53 2.78
CA LEU A 31 6.75 8.13 2.79
C LEU A 31 7.96 7.21 2.99
N GLY A 32 9.06 7.46 2.30
CA GLY A 32 10.32 6.72 2.43
C GLY A 32 10.89 6.78 3.84
N PHE A 33 10.87 7.95 4.48
CA PHE A 33 11.31 8.11 5.86
C PHE A 33 10.47 7.27 6.84
N SER A 34 9.14 7.32 6.71
CA SER A 34 8.26 6.52 7.58
C SER A 34 8.45 5.01 7.36
N SER A 35 8.64 4.59 6.11
CA SER A 35 8.87 3.19 5.76
C SER A 35 10.22 2.68 6.27
N LEU A 36 11.27 3.51 6.19
CA LEU A 36 12.58 3.20 6.77
C LEU A 36 12.50 3.02 8.28
N PHE A 37 11.78 3.90 8.98
CA PHE A 37 11.55 3.77 10.42
C PHE A 37 10.89 2.43 10.75
N VAL A 38 9.82 2.08 10.04
CA VAL A 38 9.11 0.80 10.23
C VAL A 38 10.05 -0.38 9.94
N ALA A 39 10.83 -0.33 8.87
CA ALA A 39 11.76 -1.40 8.50
C ALA A 39 12.81 -1.67 9.60
N VAL A 40 13.29 -0.62 10.28
CA VAL A 40 14.25 -0.75 11.38
C VAL A 40 13.59 -1.29 12.66
N VAL A 41 12.37 -0.85 12.96
CA VAL A 41 11.68 -1.19 14.21
C VAL A 41 10.96 -2.54 14.14
N SER A 42 10.48 -2.94 12.96
CA SER A 42 9.67 -4.16 12.76
C SER A 42 10.34 -5.45 13.25
N PRO A 43 11.64 -5.73 12.99
CA PRO A 43 12.27 -6.95 13.47
C PRO A 43 12.30 -7.04 15.00
N VAL A 44 12.51 -5.91 15.66
CA VAL A 44 12.53 -5.83 17.13
C VAL A 44 11.14 -6.08 17.69
N LEU A 45 10.13 -5.44 17.11
CA LEU A 45 8.73 -5.64 17.50
C LEU A 45 8.27 -7.08 17.28
N GLY A 46 8.67 -7.68 16.15
CA GLY A 46 8.42 -9.09 15.86
C GLY A 46 9.03 -10.00 16.92
N ALA A 47 10.32 -9.81 17.24
CA ALA A 47 11.01 -10.60 18.26
C ALA A 47 10.38 -10.47 19.65
N ILE A 48 9.92 -9.28 20.03
CA ILE A 48 9.20 -9.05 21.29
C ILE A 48 7.83 -9.74 21.25
N ALA A 49 7.08 -9.54 20.18
CA ALA A 49 5.75 -10.10 20.02
C ALA A 49 5.74 -11.64 19.97
N ASP A 50 6.84 -12.26 19.61
CA ASP A 50 6.99 -13.71 19.58
C ASP A 50 7.36 -14.32 20.95
N ARG A 51 7.66 -13.48 21.96
CA ARG A 51 8.05 -13.93 23.30
C ARG A 51 7.09 -13.54 24.40
N ILE A 52 6.28 -12.51 24.17
CA ILE A 52 5.34 -11.98 25.15
C ILE A 52 3.94 -12.03 24.56
N GLU A 53 2.95 -12.42 25.37
CA GLU A 53 1.54 -12.48 24.98
C GLU A 53 0.92 -11.07 24.93
N ILE A 54 1.42 -10.21 24.04
CA ILE A 54 0.97 -8.81 23.86
C ILE A 54 0.71 -8.42 22.41
N LYS A 55 0.70 -9.40 21.47
CA LYS A 55 0.50 -9.14 20.04
C LYS A 55 -0.73 -8.28 19.78
N LYS A 56 -1.85 -8.62 20.41
CA LYS A 56 -3.11 -7.89 20.28
C LYS A 56 -3.01 -6.47 20.83
N LYS A 57 -2.35 -6.28 21.97
CA LYS A 57 -2.15 -4.94 22.57
C LYS A 57 -1.31 -4.06 21.69
N ILE A 58 -0.22 -4.59 21.12
CA ILE A 58 0.65 -3.87 20.18
C ILE A 58 -0.13 -3.50 18.93
N LEU A 59 -0.84 -4.46 18.32
CA LEU A 59 -1.66 -4.21 17.14
C LEU A 59 -2.71 -3.12 17.40
N TRP A 60 -3.35 -3.15 18.57
CA TRP A 60 -4.31 -2.12 18.98
C TRP A 60 -3.67 -0.74 19.07
N ALA A 61 -2.51 -0.63 19.71
CA ALA A 61 -1.78 0.64 19.84
C ALA A 61 -1.44 1.23 18.46
N TYR A 62 -0.90 0.41 17.54
CA TYR A 62 -0.62 0.83 16.17
C TYR A 62 -1.87 1.25 15.41
N THR A 63 -2.95 0.48 15.56
CA THR A 63 -4.24 0.80 14.92
C THR A 63 -4.79 2.13 15.41
N ILE A 64 -4.80 2.39 16.71
CA ILE A 64 -5.29 3.65 17.27
C ILE A 64 -4.44 4.83 16.82
N VAL A 65 -3.12 4.71 16.86
CA VAL A 65 -2.22 5.75 16.36
C VAL A 65 -2.49 6.02 14.87
N GLY A 66 -2.56 4.98 14.05
CA GLY A 66 -2.87 5.11 12.63
C GLY A 66 -4.21 5.77 12.36
N VAL A 67 -5.27 5.38 13.07
CA VAL A 67 -6.63 5.95 12.96
C VAL A 67 -6.65 7.43 13.34
N ILE A 68 -6.06 7.79 14.48
CA ILE A 68 -6.02 9.18 14.95
C ILE A 68 -5.32 10.08 13.93
N PHE A 69 -4.12 9.71 13.50
CA PHE A 69 -3.35 10.54 12.57
C PHE A 69 -3.94 10.54 11.16
N THR A 70 -4.61 9.46 10.74
CA THR A 70 -5.41 9.47 9.50
C THR A 70 -6.58 10.46 9.58
N ALA A 71 -7.31 10.48 10.69
CA ALA A 71 -8.38 11.47 10.88
C ALA A 71 -7.84 12.91 10.93
N MET A 72 -6.71 13.11 11.62
CA MET A 72 -6.06 14.43 11.73
C MET A 72 -5.59 14.99 10.38
N MET A 73 -5.23 14.15 9.39
CA MET A 73 -4.92 14.63 8.04
C MET A 73 -6.06 15.49 7.46
N GLY A 74 -7.30 15.23 7.86
CA GLY A 74 -8.46 16.01 7.44
C GLY A 74 -8.45 17.48 7.90
N LEU A 75 -7.59 17.85 8.83
CA LEU A 75 -7.43 19.23 9.29
C LEU A 75 -6.47 20.03 8.40
N ALA A 76 -5.58 19.38 7.67
CA ALA A 76 -4.56 20.04 6.85
C ALA A 76 -5.15 21.09 5.89
N PRO A 77 -6.25 20.84 5.15
CA PRO A 77 -6.82 21.82 4.22
C PRO A 77 -7.36 23.10 4.86
N PHE A 78 -7.45 23.16 6.19
CA PHE A 78 -7.92 24.34 6.93
C PHE A 78 -6.78 25.13 7.56
N LEU A 79 -5.54 24.67 7.42
CA LEU A 79 -4.36 25.35 7.91
C LEU A 79 -3.84 26.34 6.85
N GLY A 80 -3.09 27.37 7.30
CA GLY A 80 -2.48 28.32 6.38
C GLY A 80 -1.32 27.71 5.59
N GLU A 81 -1.02 28.35 4.46
CA GLU A 81 0.08 27.98 3.56
C GLU A 81 1.40 27.78 4.34
N GLY A 82 2.12 26.72 4.04
CA GLY A 82 3.35 26.35 4.71
C GLY A 82 3.15 25.52 5.99
N THR A 83 2.04 25.71 6.73
CA THR A 83 1.70 24.87 7.89
C THR A 83 0.92 23.63 7.46
N ASP A 84 0.11 23.74 6.43
CA ASP A 84 -0.75 22.70 5.88
C ASP A 84 0.00 21.45 5.44
N TYR A 85 0.98 21.58 4.53
CA TYR A 85 1.77 20.46 4.02
C TYR A 85 2.68 19.86 5.09
N MET A 86 3.24 20.69 6.00
CA MET A 86 4.05 20.17 7.11
C MET A 86 3.23 19.35 8.08
N PHE A 87 2.05 19.85 8.45
CA PHE A 87 1.12 19.13 9.31
C PHE A 87 0.68 17.80 8.66
N LEU A 88 0.32 17.85 7.36
CA LEU A 88 -0.05 16.67 6.60
C LEU A 88 1.10 15.66 6.56
N ALA A 89 2.34 16.11 6.33
CA ALA A 89 3.52 15.25 6.31
C ALA A 89 3.77 14.57 7.67
N VAL A 90 3.66 15.29 8.78
CA VAL A 90 3.79 14.70 10.13
C VAL A 90 2.70 13.66 10.38
N CYS A 91 1.45 13.98 10.06
CA CYS A 91 0.34 13.05 10.20
C CYS A 91 0.52 11.83 9.29
N LEU A 92 1.04 12.00 8.08
CA LEU A 92 1.34 10.91 7.14
C LEU A 92 2.43 9.98 7.70
N VAL A 93 3.53 10.53 8.21
CA VAL A 93 4.62 9.73 8.82
C VAL A 93 4.08 8.87 9.95
N ILE A 94 3.40 9.48 10.91
CA ILE A 94 2.92 8.77 12.10
C ILE A 94 1.77 7.81 11.74
N GLY A 95 0.86 8.22 10.86
CA GLY A 95 -0.22 7.38 10.35
C GLY A 95 0.30 6.16 9.60
N ASN A 96 1.32 6.34 8.74
CA ASN A 96 1.95 5.24 8.00
C ASN A 96 2.74 4.30 8.93
N ILE A 97 3.40 4.82 9.97
CA ILE A 97 4.01 3.98 11.02
C ILE A 97 2.94 3.14 11.71
N GLY A 98 1.78 3.74 12.04
CA GLY A 98 0.64 3.02 12.59
C GLY A 98 0.13 1.91 11.68
N PHE A 99 0.00 2.19 10.39
CA PHE A 99 -0.45 1.23 9.39
C PHE A 99 0.56 0.12 9.12
N ALA A 100 1.78 0.48 8.75
CA ALA A 100 2.80 -0.48 8.35
C ALA A 100 3.32 -1.31 9.54
N GLY A 101 3.53 -0.67 10.70
CA GLY A 101 3.90 -1.38 11.94
C GLY A 101 2.78 -2.30 12.42
N GLY A 102 1.52 -1.86 12.31
CA GLY A 102 0.35 -2.70 12.58
C GLY A 102 0.29 -3.93 11.68
N ASN A 103 0.57 -3.79 10.38
CA ASN A 103 0.57 -4.91 9.43
C ASN A 103 1.61 -5.99 9.78
N VAL A 104 2.79 -5.61 10.27
CA VAL A 104 3.81 -6.60 10.72
C VAL A 104 3.24 -7.50 11.81
N ILE A 105 2.59 -6.92 12.79
CA ILE A 105 1.97 -7.68 13.89
C ILE A 105 0.72 -8.44 13.41
N TYR A 106 -0.09 -7.84 12.52
CA TYR A 106 -1.27 -8.49 11.95
C TYR A 106 -0.91 -9.79 11.21
N TYR A 107 0.13 -9.76 10.38
CA TYR A 107 0.59 -10.98 9.70
C TYR A 107 1.13 -12.05 10.66
N ALA A 108 1.68 -11.64 11.81
CA ALA A 108 2.13 -12.57 12.84
C ALA A 108 1.00 -13.32 13.55
N PHE A 109 -0.29 -12.93 13.35
CA PHE A 109 -1.45 -13.70 13.84
C PHE A 109 -1.78 -14.91 12.97
N MET A 110 -1.33 -14.95 11.71
CA MET A 110 -1.73 -15.98 10.75
C MET A 110 -1.58 -17.42 11.26
N PRO A 111 -0.45 -17.81 11.90
CA PRO A 111 -0.28 -19.18 12.42
C PRO A 111 -1.23 -19.57 13.57
N TYR A 112 -1.88 -18.58 14.19
CA TYR A 112 -2.77 -18.77 15.33
C TYR A 112 -4.26 -18.76 14.96
N VAL A 113 -4.59 -18.27 13.76
CA VAL A 113 -5.98 -18.15 13.29
C VAL A 113 -6.35 -19.18 12.24
N THR A 114 -5.36 -19.93 11.69
CA THR A 114 -5.60 -20.96 10.67
C THR A 114 -4.62 -22.12 10.79
N SER A 115 -5.01 -23.29 10.26
CA SER A 115 -4.11 -24.41 10.07
C SER A 115 -3.14 -24.16 8.91
N LYS A 116 -2.04 -24.92 8.83
CA LYS A 116 -1.10 -24.82 7.70
C LYS A 116 -1.76 -25.20 6.37
N GLU A 117 -2.69 -26.14 6.39
CA GLU A 117 -3.42 -26.64 5.23
C GLU A 117 -4.38 -25.60 4.67
N ASP A 118 -4.96 -24.76 5.54
CA ASP A 118 -5.95 -23.74 5.16
C ASP A 118 -5.35 -22.33 5.01
N ALA A 119 -4.05 -22.16 5.28
CA ALA A 119 -3.40 -20.86 5.27
C ALA A 119 -3.58 -20.09 3.94
N ASP A 120 -3.39 -20.75 2.80
CA ASP A 120 -3.57 -20.15 1.47
C ASP A 120 -5.03 -19.72 1.24
N HIS A 121 -5.99 -20.49 1.74
CA HIS A 121 -7.41 -20.18 1.62
C HIS A 121 -7.79 -18.98 2.48
N VAL A 122 -7.45 -18.98 3.75
CA VAL A 122 -7.76 -17.90 4.69
C VAL A 122 -7.09 -16.60 4.24
N SER A 123 -5.81 -16.67 3.84
CA SER A 123 -5.07 -15.52 3.31
C SER A 123 -5.73 -14.93 2.08
N SER A 124 -6.06 -15.76 1.07
CA SER A 124 -6.66 -15.28 -0.17
C SER A 124 -8.04 -14.63 0.04
N TRP A 125 -8.86 -15.17 0.91
CA TRP A 125 -10.13 -14.53 1.29
C TRP A 125 -9.93 -13.25 2.08
N GLY A 126 -8.93 -13.23 2.98
CA GLY A 126 -8.59 -12.03 3.72
C GLY A 126 -8.21 -10.86 2.79
N TYR A 127 -7.37 -11.12 1.79
CA TYR A 127 -7.03 -10.13 0.75
C TYR A 127 -8.24 -9.74 -0.10
N ALA A 128 -9.08 -10.70 -0.52
CA ALA A 128 -10.28 -10.41 -1.28
C ALA A 128 -11.25 -9.49 -0.53
N TYR A 129 -11.50 -9.74 0.76
CA TYR A 129 -12.29 -8.85 1.62
C TYR A 129 -11.62 -7.47 1.79
N GLY A 130 -10.30 -7.43 1.86
CA GLY A 130 -9.55 -6.18 1.89
C GLY A 130 -9.78 -5.34 0.63
N PHE A 131 -9.67 -5.94 -0.55
CA PHE A 131 -9.98 -5.27 -1.83
C PHE A 131 -11.45 -4.85 -1.93
N MET A 132 -12.40 -5.69 -1.49
CA MET A 132 -13.82 -5.32 -1.44
C MET A 132 -14.05 -4.10 -0.55
N GLY A 133 -13.52 -4.12 0.68
CA GLY A 133 -13.67 -3.00 1.61
C GLY A 133 -13.01 -1.72 1.10
N GLY A 134 -11.79 -1.84 0.54
CA GLY A 134 -11.07 -0.72 -0.06
C GLY A 134 -11.79 -0.13 -1.26
N SER A 135 -12.31 -0.96 -2.17
CA SER A 135 -13.10 -0.52 -3.32
C SER A 135 -14.39 0.18 -2.90
N THR A 136 -15.09 -0.37 -1.91
CA THR A 136 -16.36 0.21 -1.44
C THR A 136 -16.16 1.63 -0.93
N ILE A 137 -15.20 1.84 -0.03
CA ILE A 137 -14.96 3.18 0.51
C ILE A 137 -14.38 4.14 -0.56
N LEU A 138 -13.56 3.62 -1.50
CA LEU A 138 -13.02 4.41 -2.60
C LEU A 138 -14.12 4.91 -3.54
N ILE A 139 -15.08 4.05 -3.92
CA ILE A 139 -16.22 4.43 -4.77
C ILE A 139 -17.04 5.56 -4.10
N VAL A 140 -17.33 5.42 -2.81
CA VAL A 140 -18.08 6.43 -2.07
C VAL A 140 -17.33 7.76 -2.05
N HIS A 141 -16.04 7.74 -1.73
CA HIS A 141 -15.23 8.96 -1.65
C HIS A 141 -15.00 9.61 -3.01
N LEU A 142 -14.75 8.81 -4.04
CA LEU A 142 -14.62 9.31 -5.41
C LEU A 142 -15.94 9.93 -5.88
N GLY A 143 -17.07 9.26 -5.65
CA GLY A 143 -18.38 9.79 -5.98
C GLY A 143 -18.67 11.12 -5.29
N LEU A 144 -18.33 11.27 -4.01
CA LEU A 144 -18.44 12.53 -3.29
C LEU A 144 -17.53 13.62 -3.89
N GLY A 145 -16.26 13.28 -4.13
CA GLY A 145 -15.30 14.22 -4.72
C GLY A 145 -15.69 14.71 -6.11
N LEU A 146 -16.18 13.79 -6.97
CA LEU A 146 -16.65 14.16 -8.32
C LEU A 146 -17.95 14.96 -8.31
N THR A 147 -18.84 14.72 -7.34
CA THR A 147 -20.13 15.43 -7.27
C THR A 147 -20.04 16.79 -6.63
N PHE A 148 -19.26 16.92 -5.55
CA PHE A 148 -19.19 18.15 -4.73
C PHE A 148 -17.84 18.87 -4.83
N GLY A 149 -16.90 18.35 -5.61
CA GLY A 149 -15.50 18.78 -5.65
C GLY A 149 -14.70 18.31 -4.43
N PHE A 150 -13.39 18.29 -4.58
CA PHE A 150 -12.45 17.97 -3.46
C PHE A 150 -12.20 19.20 -2.58
N THR A 151 -13.28 19.81 -2.09
CA THR A 151 -13.22 20.95 -1.18
C THR A 151 -12.60 20.55 0.17
N PRO A 152 -12.09 21.50 0.98
CA PRO A 152 -11.56 21.23 2.31
C PRO A 152 -12.50 20.38 3.19
N ASN A 153 -13.79 20.68 3.17
CA ASN A 153 -14.80 19.93 3.93
C ASN A 153 -14.96 18.48 3.44
N ILE A 154 -14.95 18.26 2.12
CA ILE A 154 -15.04 16.92 1.53
C ILE A 154 -13.77 16.13 1.82
N LEU A 155 -12.59 16.75 1.73
CA LEU A 155 -11.33 16.12 2.10
C LEU A 155 -11.31 15.72 3.58
N ALA A 156 -11.73 16.59 4.48
CA ALA A 156 -11.85 16.28 5.90
C ALA A 156 -12.80 15.09 6.13
N PHE A 157 -13.96 15.10 5.48
CA PHE A 157 -14.91 14.00 5.55
C PHE A 157 -14.29 12.67 5.05
N ILE A 158 -13.56 12.70 3.93
CA ILE A 158 -12.87 11.52 3.38
C ILE A 158 -11.88 10.95 4.40
N PHE A 159 -11.05 11.78 5.01
CA PHE A 159 -10.06 11.31 6.00
C PHE A 159 -10.70 10.74 7.26
N VAL A 160 -11.69 11.45 7.82
CA VAL A 160 -12.39 11.00 9.03
C VAL A 160 -13.14 9.70 8.78
N THR A 161 -13.88 9.59 7.67
CA THR A 161 -14.62 8.36 7.35
C THR A 161 -13.71 7.20 7.00
N SER A 162 -12.54 7.44 6.37
CA SER A 162 -11.52 6.41 6.19
C SER A 162 -10.97 5.89 7.51
N ALA A 163 -10.69 6.79 8.45
CA ALA A 163 -10.23 6.44 9.79
C ALA A 163 -11.29 5.63 10.56
N LEU A 164 -12.55 6.05 10.51
CA LEU A 164 -13.67 5.34 11.14
C LEU A 164 -13.92 3.97 10.48
N TRP A 165 -13.79 3.87 9.17
CA TRP A 165 -13.86 2.61 8.43
C TRP A 165 -12.78 1.62 8.90
N TRP A 166 -11.55 2.09 9.01
CA TRP A 166 -10.45 1.28 9.52
C TRP A 166 -10.70 0.86 10.97
N LEU A 167 -11.09 1.79 11.84
CA LEU A 167 -11.40 1.48 13.23
C LEU A 167 -12.54 0.47 13.37
N GLY A 168 -13.61 0.64 12.59
CA GLY A 168 -14.79 -0.23 12.66
C GLY A 168 -14.48 -1.70 12.32
N TRP A 169 -13.72 -1.93 11.26
CA TRP A 169 -13.29 -3.28 10.88
C TRP A 169 -12.18 -3.81 11.81
N GLY A 170 -11.25 -2.96 12.22
CA GLY A 170 -10.23 -3.31 13.21
C GLY A 170 -10.84 -3.73 14.54
N TYR A 171 -11.87 -3.02 15.00
CA TYR A 171 -12.57 -3.34 16.24
C TYR A 171 -13.19 -4.74 16.25
N GLN A 172 -13.73 -5.20 15.10
CA GLN A 172 -14.24 -6.56 14.97
C GLN A 172 -13.15 -7.61 15.22
N LEU A 173 -11.95 -7.37 14.69
CA LEU A 173 -10.80 -8.25 14.93
C LEU A 173 -10.46 -8.30 16.42
N PHE A 174 -10.42 -7.14 17.10
CA PHE A 174 -10.11 -7.09 18.54
C PHE A 174 -11.15 -7.76 19.41
N LEU A 175 -12.42 -7.75 19.02
CA LEU A 175 -13.48 -8.45 19.75
C LEU A 175 -13.41 -9.97 19.57
N LYS A 176 -13.15 -10.43 18.36
CA LYS A 176 -13.34 -11.84 17.97
C LYS A 176 -12.06 -12.69 18.02
N THR A 177 -10.89 -12.06 17.95
CA THR A 177 -9.61 -12.79 17.95
C THR A 177 -9.00 -12.78 19.35
N PRO A 178 -8.77 -13.94 19.97
CA PRO A 178 -8.09 -14.01 21.26
C PRO A 178 -6.61 -13.62 21.13
N GLU A 179 -5.99 -13.26 22.27
CA GLU A 179 -4.53 -13.13 22.33
C GLU A 179 -3.89 -14.50 22.09
N PRO A 180 -2.94 -14.63 21.15
CA PRO A 180 -2.23 -15.89 20.94
C PRO A 180 -1.47 -16.32 22.19
N LYS A 181 -1.70 -17.57 22.65
CA LYS A 181 -0.93 -18.16 23.73
C LYS A 181 0.40 -18.67 23.20
N LEU A 182 1.46 -18.33 23.89
CA LEU A 182 2.82 -18.76 23.56
C LEU A 182 3.25 -19.89 24.50
N PRO A 183 3.73 -21.05 23.98
CA PRO A 183 4.18 -22.16 24.83
C PRO A 183 5.32 -21.77 25.79
N ASP A 184 6.19 -20.88 25.34
CA ASP A 184 7.39 -20.43 26.05
C ASP A 184 7.37 -18.91 26.28
N SER A 185 6.26 -18.35 26.79
CA SER A 185 6.17 -16.92 27.07
C SER A 185 7.19 -16.52 28.15
N LYS A 186 7.92 -15.42 27.90
CA LYS A 186 8.86 -14.85 28.88
C LYS A 186 8.21 -13.71 29.64
N GLU A 187 8.43 -13.70 30.93
CA GLU A 187 8.14 -12.52 31.76
C GLU A 187 9.37 -11.61 31.78
N TYR A 188 9.16 -10.32 31.62
CA TYR A 188 10.20 -9.30 31.67
C TYR A 188 9.88 -8.27 32.75
N ASP A 189 10.87 -7.92 33.54
CA ASP A 189 10.76 -6.91 34.61
C ASP A 189 10.47 -5.50 34.05
N SER A 190 10.81 -5.24 32.79
CA SER A 190 10.58 -3.94 32.14
C SER A 190 10.50 -4.05 30.62
N ALA A 191 9.81 -3.08 29.99
CA ALA A 191 9.75 -2.95 28.52
C ALA A 191 11.16 -2.80 27.92
N PHE A 192 12.09 -2.12 28.61
CA PHE A 192 13.48 -1.96 28.15
C PHE A 192 14.24 -3.30 28.11
N ALA A 193 14.02 -4.18 29.09
CA ALA A 193 14.60 -5.52 29.09
C ALA A 193 14.08 -6.34 27.91
N ALA A 194 12.79 -6.27 27.61
CA ALA A 194 12.20 -6.93 26.45
C ALA A 194 12.77 -6.42 25.11
N ILE A 195 12.90 -5.11 24.96
CA ILE A 195 13.50 -4.48 23.76
C ILE A 195 14.96 -4.92 23.60
N LYS A 196 15.75 -4.90 24.66
CA LYS A 196 17.17 -5.31 24.65
C LYS A 196 17.32 -6.78 24.26
N ASP A 197 16.49 -7.67 24.81
CA ASP A 197 16.52 -9.08 24.49
C ASP A 197 16.07 -9.33 23.04
N GLY A 198 15.00 -8.68 22.59
CA GLY A 198 14.55 -8.72 21.19
C GLY A 198 15.60 -8.23 20.21
N MET A 199 16.28 -7.11 20.49
CA MET A 199 17.36 -6.60 19.65
C MET A 199 18.56 -7.56 19.61
N SER A 200 18.93 -8.12 20.76
CA SER A 200 20.01 -9.11 20.84
C SER A 200 19.71 -10.33 19.97
N GLU A 201 18.47 -10.81 20.00
CA GLU A 201 18.03 -11.94 19.18
C GLU A 201 18.03 -11.65 17.69
N VAL A 202 17.55 -10.48 17.30
CA VAL A 202 17.60 -10.05 15.89
C VAL A 202 19.06 -10.04 15.41
N ILE A 203 19.97 -9.46 16.17
CA ILE A 203 21.40 -9.45 15.83
C ILE A 203 21.98 -10.87 15.78
N HIS A 204 21.62 -11.71 16.74
CA HIS A 204 22.06 -13.11 16.76
C HIS A 204 21.54 -13.88 15.52
N SER A 205 20.26 -13.74 15.19
CA SER A 205 19.64 -14.34 14.02
C SER A 205 20.32 -13.89 12.72
N PHE A 206 20.64 -12.61 12.58
CA PHE A 206 21.40 -12.11 11.43
C PHE A 206 22.80 -12.70 11.31
N ARG A 207 23.47 -12.94 12.43
CA ARG A 207 24.81 -13.58 12.44
C ARG A 207 24.72 -15.06 12.08
N GLU A 208 23.67 -15.73 12.50
CA GLU A 208 23.49 -17.17 12.28
C GLU A 208 22.86 -17.52 10.93
N ILE A 209 22.19 -16.57 10.27
CA ILE A 209 21.48 -16.80 9.00
C ILE A 209 22.40 -17.39 7.93
N LYS A 210 23.69 -17.04 7.96
CA LYS A 210 24.71 -17.56 7.04
C LYS A 210 24.93 -19.07 7.20
N LYS A 211 24.59 -19.65 8.35
CA LYS A 211 24.68 -21.09 8.61
C LYS A 211 23.59 -21.87 7.86
N TYR A 212 22.48 -21.21 7.51
CA TYR A 212 21.31 -21.82 6.86
C TYR A 212 21.19 -21.35 5.41
N LYS A 213 21.97 -21.95 4.52
CA LYS A 213 22.06 -21.55 3.10
C LYS A 213 20.68 -21.44 2.42
N SER A 214 19.79 -22.42 2.60
CA SER A 214 18.45 -22.42 2.01
C SER A 214 17.60 -21.25 2.50
N LEU A 215 17.67 -20.93 3.79
CA LEU A 215 16.96 -19.82 4.40
C LEU A 215 17.50 -18.48 3.90
N SER A 216 18.83 -18.34 3.80
CA SER A 216 19.48 -17.13 3.29
C SER A 216 19.08 -16.86 1.83
N VAL A 217 19.10 -17.89 0.98
CA VAL A 217 18.67 -17.76 -0.42
C VAL A 217 17.20 -17.41 -0.51
N PHE A 218 16.35 -18.04 0.30
CA PHE A 218 14.92 -17.70 0.33
C PHE A 218 14.68 -16.25 0.72
N LEU A 219 15.33 -15.77 1.78
CA LEU A 219 15.14 -14.39 2.27
C LEU A 219 15.63 -13.35 1.25
N VAL A 220 16.79 -13.56 0.62
CA VAL A 220 17.28 -12.68 -0.43
C VAL A 220 16.36 -12.68 -1.64
N SER A 221 15.92 -13.87 -2.07
CA SER A 221 14.97 -13.98 -3.19
C SER A 221 13.64 -13.31 -2.87
N TYR A 222 13.13 -13.50 -1.65
CA TYR A 222 11.90 -12.85 -1.19
C TYR A 222 12.03 -11.32 -1.19
N LEU A 223 13.13 -10.81 -0.65
CA LEU A 223 13.40 -9.37 -0.60
C LEU A 223 13.41 -8.78 -2.02
N LEU A 224 14.16 -9.38 -2.95
CA LEU A 224 14.28 -8.87 -4.31
C LEU A 224 12.95 -8.91 -5.07
N PHE A 225 12.19 -10.01 -4.98
CA PHE A 225 10.91 -10.06 -5.69
C PHE A 225 9.86 -9.17 -5.07
N PHE A 226 9.80 -9.10 -3.74
CA PHE A 226 8.83 -8.28 -3.03
C PHE A 226 9.07 -6.79 -3.27
N ASP A 227 10.34 -6.38 -3.27
CA ASP A 227 10.74 -5.02 -3.62
C ASP A 227 10.35 -4.69 -5.07
N GLY A 228 10.65 -5.57 -6.03
CA GLY A 228 10.26 -5.39 -7.43
C GLY A 228 8.75 -5.23 -7.62
N VAL A 229 7.94 -6.10 -7.00
CA VAL A 229 6.48 -6.03 -7.07
C VAL A 229 5.94 -4.74 -6.45
N ASN A 230 6.44 -4.36 -5.27
CA ASN A 230 6.00 -3.12 -4.61
C ASN A 230 6.44 -1.87 -5.36
N THR A 231 7.65 -1.87 -5.93
CA THR A 231 8.15 -0.74 -6.73
C THR A 231 7.27 -0.52 -7.96
N ILE A 232 6.99 -1.57 -8.74
CA ILE A 232 6.11 -1.45 -9.92
C ILE A 232 4.71 -0.98 -9.49
N GLY A 233 4.14 -1.57 -8.41
CA GLY A 233 2.84 -1.13 -7.89
C GLY A 233 2.84 0.32 -7.41
N GLY A 234 3.94 0.76 -6.78
CA GLY A 234 4.09 2.13 -6.27
C GLY A 234 4.25 3.17 -7.37
N VAL A 235 4.93 2.82 -8.48
CA VAL A 235 5.14 3.75 -9.59
C VAL A 235 4.08 3.66 -10.69
N ALA A 236 3.18 2.69 -10.64
CA ALA A 236 2.19 2.47 -11.71
C ALA A 236 1.31 3.71 -11.96
N SER A 237 0.89 4.41 -10.91
CA SER A 237 0.11 5.64 -11.03
C SER A 237 0.93 6.78 -11.62
N ALA A 238 2.16 6.97 -11.17
CA ALA A 238 3.07 7.97 -11.71
C ALA A 238 3.43 7.68 -13.17
N TYR A 239 3.65 6.42 -13.53
CA TYR A 239 3.86 6.00 -14.92
C TYR A 239 2.62 6.29 -15.79
N GLY A 240 1.43 6.04 -15.28
CA GLY A 240 0.18 6.38 -15.96
C GLY A 240 0.05 7.87 -16.23
N GLU A 241 0.46 8.71 -15.29
CA GLU A 241 0.37 10.17 -15.40
C GLU A 241 1.51 10.76 -16.25
N SER A 242 2.76 10.38 -15.99
CA SER A 242 3.93 11.00 -16.62
C SER A 242 4.27 10.40 -18.00
N VAL A 243 4.08 9.09 -18.20
CA VAL A 243 4.45 8.39 -19.43
C VAL A 243 3.24 8.19 -20.34
N LEU A 244 2.13 7.69 -19.80
CA LEU A 244 0.90 7.49 -20.57
C LEU A 244 0.01 8.74 -20.62
N ARG A 245 0.40 9.81 -19.91
CA ARG A 245 -0.31 11.10 -19.85
C ARG A 245 -1.79 10.98 -19.52
N LEU A 246 -2.13 10.00 -18.68
CA LEU A 246 -3.49 9.78 -18.25
C LEU A 246 -3.93 10.92 -17.31
N SER A 247 -5.16 11.36 -17.46
CA SER A 247 -5.74 12.30 -16.51
C SER A 247 -5.82 11.71 -15.11
N GLN A 248 -5.80 12.55 -14.08
CA GLN A 248 -5.94 12.13 -12.69
C GLN A 248 -7.21 11.28 -12.47
N THR A 249 -8.33 11.66 -13.11
CA THR A 249 -9.57 10.90 -13.06
C THR A 249 -9.40 9.50 -13.66
N MET A 250 -8.70 9.36 -14.78
CA MET A 250 -8.44 8.06 -15.39
C MET A 250 -7.55 7.18 -14.50
N ASN A 251 -6.54 7.75 -13.87
CA ASN A 251 -5.73 7.03 -12.89
C ASN A 251 -6.58 6.50 -11.73
N PHE A 252 -7.54 7.25 -11.24
CA PHE A 252 -8.47 6.80 -10.21
C PHE A 252 -9.35 5.64 -10.68
N VAL A 253 -9.88 5.74 -11.90
CA VAL A 253 -10.68 4.67 -12.51
C VAL A 253 -9.86 3.39 -12.69
N LEU A 254 -8.61 3.51 -13.16
CA LEU A 254 -7.70 2.37 -13.30
C LEU A 254 -7.39 1.71 -11.96
N LEU A 255 -7.08 2.49 -10.92
CA LEU A 255 -6.85 1.97 -9.58
C LEU A 255 -8.09 1.25 -9.01
N LEU A 256 -9.28 1.80 -9.25
CA LEU A 256 -10.52 1.14 -8.87
C LEU A 256 -10.72 -0.17 -9.63
N MET A 257 -10.47 -0.17 -10.94
CA MET A 257 -10.57 -1.37 -11.78
C MET A 257 -9.59 -2.46 -11.32
N VAL A 258 -8.33 -2.09 -11.03
CA VAL A 258 -7.33 -3.02 -10.48
C VAL A 258 -7.84 -3.65 -9.17
N ASN A 259 -8.39 -2.86 -8.26
CA ASN A 259 -8.94 -3.38 -7.01
C ASN A 259 -10.11 -4.34 -7.23
N ILE A 260 -11.03 -4.02 -8.16
CA ILE A 260 -12.19 -4.89 -8.49
C ILE A 260 -11.71 -6.20 -9.11
N VAL A 261 -10.76 -6.16 -10.05
CA VAL A 261 -10.18 -7.35 -10.69
C VAL A 261 -9.38 -8.19 -9.69
N ALA A 262 -8.70 -7.55 -8.74
CA ALA A 262 -7.93 -8.25 -7.71
C ALA A 262 -8.81 -9.15 -6.82
N ILE A 263 -10.08 -8.84 -6.60
CA ILE A 263 -11.00 -9.65 -5.79
C ILE A 263 -11.09 -11.09 -6.31
N PRO A 264 -11.60 -11.34 -7.53
CA PRO A 264 -11.69 -12.70 -8.06
C PRO A 264 -10.32 -13.32 -8.29
N MET A 265 -9.32 -12.55 -8.73
CA MET A 265 -7.97 -13.06 -8.99
C MET A 265 -7.27 -13.55 -7.74
N THR A 266 -7.45 -12.90 -6.60
CA THR A 266 -6.90 -13.35 -5.31
C THR A 266 -7.52 -14.68 -4.88
N ILE A 267 -8.83 -14.84 -5.01
CA ILE A 267 -9.53 -16.09 -4.70
C ILE A 267 -9.11 -17.22 -5.64
N LEU A 268 -8.97 -16.93 -6.94
CA LEU A 268 -8.50 -17.91 -7.93
C LEU A 268 -7.06 -18.32 -7.67
N GLY A 269 -6.19 -17.36 -7.32
CA GLY A 269 -4.80 -17.60 -6.92
C GLY A 269 -4.70 -18.52 -5.70
N GLY A 270 -5.49 -18.28 -4.66
CA GLY A 270 -5.55 -19.15 -3.49
C GLY A 270 -6.03 -20.58 -3.82
N ARG A 271 -7.04 -20.71 -4.69
CA ARG A 271 -7.49 -22.03 -5.17
C ARG A 271 -6.42 -22.74 -5.99
N ALA A 272 -5.73 -22.00 -6.86
CA ALA A 272 -4.62 -22.54 -7.64
C ALA A 272 -3.46 -23.00 -6.75
N ALA A 273 -3.10 -22.19 -5.74
CA ALA A 273 -2.05 -22.55 -4.77
C ALA A 273 -2.37 -23.83 -4.00
N ARG A 274 -3.62 -24.01 -3.59
CA ARG A 274 -4.06 -25.28 -2.96
C ARG A 274 -4.01 -26.47 -3.91
N ARG A 275 -4.31 -26.30 -5.19
CA ARG A 275 -4.36 -27.39 -6.18
C ARG A 275 -3.00 -27.76 -6.75
N PHE A 276 -2.17 -26.77 -7.06
CA PHE A 276 -0.90 -26.96 -7.78
C PHE A 276 0.32 -26.73 -6.89
N GLY A 277 0.11 -26.25 -5.67
CA GLY A 277 1.17 -25.84 -4.75
C GLY A 277 1.51 -24.36 -4.88
N THR A 278 1.93 -23.73 -3.78
CA THR A 278 2.21 -22.29 -3.70
C THR A 278 3.38 -21.87 -4.59
N LYS A 279 4.47 -22.69 -4.64
CA LYS A 279 5.67 -22.38 -5.41
C LYS A 279 5.43 -22.27 -6.93
N PRO A 280 4.79 -23.24 -7.62
CA PRO A 280 4.50 -23.12 -9.04
C PRO A 280 3.62 -21.90 -9.37
N VAL A 281 2.57 -21.68 -8.57
CA VAL A 281 1.66 -20.52 -8.79
C VAL A 281 2.39 -19.21 -8.63
N LEU A 282 3.22 -19.05 -7.60
CA LEU A 282 4.04 -17.87 -7.39
C LEU A 282 5.03 -17.65 -8.55
N THR A 283 5.72 -18.73 -9.00
CA THR A 283 6.68 -18.63 -10.11
C THR A 283 5.97 -18.23 -11.41
N THR A 284 4.78 -18.75 -11.67
CA THR A 284 3.99 -18.37 -12.85
C THR A 284 3.55 -16.89 -12.76
N ALA A 285 3.06 -16.45 -11.60
CA ALA A 285 2.68 -15.07 -11.39
C ALA A 285 3.85 -14.10 -11.60
N LEU A 286 5.03 -14.44 -11.06
CA LEU A 286 6.27 -13.67 -11.28
C LEU A 286 6.67 -13.63 -12.77
N GLY A 287 6.55 -14.76 -13.47
CA GLY A 287 6.81 -14.82 -14.92
C GLY A 287 5.88 -13.89 -15.70
N VAL A 288 4.58 -13.90 -15.40
CA VAL A 288 3.63 -12.96 -16.01
C VAL A 288 3.99 -11.51 -15.67
N TYR A 289 4.37 -11.24 -14.44
CA TYR A 289 4.77 -9.89 -14.00
C TYR A 289 6.00 -9.38 -14.76
N CYS A 290 7.01 -10.24 -14.97
CA CYS A 290 8.19 -9.90 -15.78
C CYS A 290 7.82 -9.61 -17.25
N VAL A 291 6.92 -10.41 -17.85
CA VAL A 291 6.45 -10.16 -19.21
C VAL A 291 5.73 -8.81 -19.29
N VAL A 292 4.83 -8.53 -18.35
CA VAL A 292 4.12 -7.23 -18.32
C VAL A 292 5.10 -6.07 -18.15
N ALA A 293 6.11 -6.19 -17.28
CA ALA A 293 7.13 -5.16 -17.12
C ALA A 293 7.94 -4.90 -18.39
N ILE A 294 8.31 -5.96 -19.13
CA ILE A 294 9.00 -5.83 -20.42
C ILE A 294 8.10 -5.15 -21.46
N LEU A 295 6.83 -5.55 -21.52
CA LEU A 295 5.87 -4.93 -22.44
C LEU A 295 5.66 -3.45 -22.09
N ALA A 296 5.59 -3.09 -20.80
CA ALA A 296 5.46 -1.69 -20.37
C ALA A 296 6.62 -0.81 -20.86
N VAL A 297 7.85 -1.35 -20.91
CA VAL A 297 9.00 -0.62 -21.50
C VAL A 297 8.78 -0.40 -23.00
N GLY A 298 8.19 -1.37 -23.71
CA GLY A 298 7.88 -1.24 -25.14
C GLY A 298 6.76 -0.26 -25.46
N PHE A 299 5.88 -0.01 -24.49
CA PHE A 299 4.81 1.00 -24.60
C PHE A 299 5.23 2.39 -24.13
N ALA A 300 6.39 2.51 -23.45
CA ALA A 300 6.94 3.82 -23.15
C ALA A 300 7.32 4.48 -24.48
N PRO A 301 6.72 5.61 -24.87
CA PRO A 301 7.12 6.29 -26.09
C PRO A 301 8.59 6.67 -25.95
N LEU A 302 9.40 6.23 -26.90
CA LEU A 302 10.72 6.79 -27.13
C LEU A 302 10.48 8.19 -27.74
N GLU A 303 10.09 9.15 -26.90
CA GLU A 303 9.91 10.52 -27.33
C GLU A 303 11.25 11.11 -27.77
N LEU A 304 11.41 11.27 -29.07
CA LEU A 304 12.30 12.26 -29.64
C LEU A 304 11.60 13.60 -29.49
N GLU A 305 12.32 14.64 -29.02
CA GLU A 305 11.78 15.97 -28.71
C GLU A 305 10.90 16.59 -29.83
N ASP A 306 11.06 16.19 -31.07
CA ASP A 306 10.36 16.72 -32.24
C ASP A 306 9.01 16.03 -32.56
N ASP A 307 8.60 14.99 -31.85
CA ASP A 307 7.45 14.14 -32.20
C ASP A 307 6.36 14.08 -31.09
N HIS A 308 6.30 15.14 -30.25
CA HIS A 308 5.36 15.22 -29.13
C HIS A 308 3.89 14.99 -29.50
N GLY A 309 3.46 15.35 -30.71
CA GLY A 309 2.08 15.18 -31.14
C GLY A 309 1.72 13.76 -31.59
N ARG A 310 2.72 12.91 -31.92
CA ARG A 310 2.49 11.61 -32.55
C ARG A 310 2.28 10.47 -31.55
N TYR A 311 2.91 10.58 -30.37
CA TYR A 311 2.86 9.58 -29.31
C TYR A 311 2.18 10.13 -28.04
N ASP A 312 1.49 11.24 -28.18
CA ASP A 312 0.82 11.90 -27.09
C ASP A 312 -0.51 11.19 -26.79
N PHE A 313 -0.51 10.32 -25.81
CA PHE A 313 -1.71 9.73 -25.22
C PHE A 313 -2.36 10.71 -24.26
N GLN A 314 -2.16 12.01 -24.48
CA GLN A 314 -2.76 13.04 -23.66
C GLN A 314 -4.28 12.95 -23.76
N TYR A 315 -4.85 12.58 -22.65
CA TYR A 315 -6.26 12.43 -22.49
C TYR A 315 -6.78 13.66 -21.75
N ASP A 316 -7.30 14.62 -22.49
CA ASP A 316 -8.00 15.73 -21.86
C ASP A 316 -9.47 15.33 -21.63
N TRP A 317 -9.73 14.87 -20.40
CA TRP A 317 -11.07 14.44 -20.02
C TRP A 317 -12.07 15.60 -19.96
N SER A 318 -11.62 16.85 -19.88
CA SER A 318 -12.48 18.04 -19.82
C SER A 318 -13.11 18.39 -21.16
N GLU A 319 -12.44 18.02 -22.27
CA GLU A 319 -12.88 18.31 -23.63
C GLU A 319 -13.34 17.08 -24.42
N SER A 320 -12.97 15.89 -23.94
CA SER A 320 -13.23 14.68 -24.69
C SER A 320 -14.29 13.82 -24.04
N ASN A 321 -15.24 13.46 -24.82
CA ASN A 321 -16.27 12.49 -24.50
C ASN A 321 -15.65 11.07 -24.46
N GLU A 322 -16.41 10.13 -23.90
CA GLU A 322 -16.11 8.68 -23.94
C GLU A 322 -15.69 8.17 -25.33
N ALA A 323 -16.09 8.88 -26.39
CA ALA A 323 -15.71 8.61 -27.77
C ALA A 323 -14.18 8.69 -28.02
N TYR A 324 -13.46 9.51 -27.26
CA TYR A 324 -12.01 9.66 -27.49
C TYR A 324 -11.22 8.41 -27.06
N MET A 325 -11.60 7.76 -25.97
CA MET A 325 -10.95 6.51 -25.55
C MET A 325 -11.15 5.40 -26.60
N LEU A 326 -12.34 5.34 -27.18
CA LEU A 326 -12.63 4.40 -28.27
C LEU A 326 -11.90 4.77 -29.57
N SER A 327 -11.78 6.05 -29.91
CA SER A 327 -11.02 6.49 -31.10
C SER A 327 -9.53 6.23 -30.96
N THR A 328 -8.94 6.49 -29.79
CA THR A 328 -7.51 6.23 -29.54
C THR A 328 -7.18 4.75 -29.55
N LEU A 329 -8.05 3.90 -29.02
CA LEU A 329 -7.93 2.44 -29.15
C LEU A 329 -8.11 1.98 -30.60
N TYR A 330 -8.96 2.64 -31.35
CA TYR A 330 -9.18 2.37 -32.77
C TYR A 330 -7.98 2.79 -33.62
N ASP A 331 -7.42 3.95 -33.36
CA ASP A 331 -6.21 4.46 -34.04
C ASP A 331 -4.98 3.61 -33.74
N LEU A 332 -4.81 3.15 -32.49
CA LEU A 332 -3.79 2.17 -32.12
C LEU A 332 -3.96 0.84 -32.86
N SER A 333 -5.20 0.40 -33.11
CA SER A 333 -5.47 -0.81 -33.89
C SER A 333 -5.15 -0.64 -35.38
N LEU A 334 -5.27 0.58 -35.93
CA LEU A 334 -4.98 0.91 -37.32
C LEU A 334 -3.50 1.14 -37.60
N ILE A 335 -2.72 1.57 -36.63
CA ILE A 335 -1.25 1.75 -36.76
C ILE A 335 -0.53 0.40 -36.93
N HIS A 336 -1.13 -0.70 -36.50
CA HIS A 336 -0.57 -2.05 -36.64
C HIS A 336 -1.06 -2.82 -37.87
N ILE A 337 -1.90 -2.21 -38.70
CA ILE A 337 -2.37 -2.77 -40.00
C ILE A 337 -1.67 -2.06 -41.16
#